data_8f652071f3697f22bf2deba285c827e8
#
_entry.id   8f652071f3697f22bf2deba285c827e8
#
_cell.length_a   1.000
_cell.length_b   1.000
_cell.length_c   1.000
_cell.angle_alpha   90.00
_cell.angle_beta   90.00
_cell.angle_gamma   90.00
#
_symmetry.space_group_name_H-M   'P 1'
#
loop_
_entity.id
_entity.type
_entity.pdbx_description
1 polymer ?
#
loop_
_entity_poly.entity_id
_entity_poly.type
_entity_poly.pdbx_seq_one_letter_code
_entity_poly.pdbx_strand_id
1 'polypeptide(L)'
;VGLGNFGSSLGIALTRQGHEVIAIDSSMQKVEAYKEVISHTICMDATDEYTVKGLPISDTDIVIVAIGEDQGENVMVTALFKTLKAKRLISRSINPLHEKVLQAIGVDDLIHPEKEAAKRWAKRLSLRYFVDSFELSDHFSLVEISIPRTLIGQSVGKLEFEQKFNIRLLSTLRYEYYEDSFGRTQSKPSIRGLAMPEQILQDKDVLVIYGANDDINQFLRSVGVKIK
;
A
#
# COMPACT_ATOMS: atom_id res chain seq x y z
N VAL A 1 12.32 4.60 -12.52
CA VAL A 1 13.67 5.14 -12.36
C VAL A 1 14.00 5.26 -10.88
N GLY A 2 15.20 4.77 -10.48
CA GLY A 2 15.66 4.65 -9.11
C GLY A 2 15.34 3.30 -8.48
N LEU A 3 16.39 2.47 -8.26
CA LEU A 3 16.33 1.14 -7.61
C LEU A 3 16.71 1.22 -6.11
N GLY A 4 16.27 2.28 -5.43
CA GLY A 4 16.29 2.33 -3.98
C GLY A 4 15.26 1.38 -3.37
N ASN A 5 15.11 1.39 -2.02
CA ASN A 5 14.20 0.47 -1.31
C ASN A 5 12.76 0.47 -1.85
N PHE A 6 12.22 1.64 -2.17
CA PHE A 6 10.86 1.76 -2.70
C PHE A 6 10.80 1.30 -4.17
N GLY A 7 11.68 1.84 -5.03
CA GLY A 7 11.64 1.55 -6.47
C GLY A 7 11.88 0.08 -6.79
N SER A 8 12.83 -0.57 -6.11
CA SER A 8 13.08 -2.01 -6.28
C SER A 8 11.89 -2.85 -5.81
N SER A 9 11.31 -2.53 -4.65
CA SER A 9 10.13 -3.24 -4.12
C SER A 9 8.94 -3.12 -5.07
N LEU A 10 8.71 -1.91 -5.61
CA LEU A 10 7.63 -1.65 -6.57
C LEU A 10 7.86 -2.39 -7.90
N GLY A 11 9.10 -2.33 -8.43
CA GLY A 11 9.46 -3.02 -9.68
C GLY A 11 9.25 -4.54 -9.58
N ILE A 12 9.68 -5.15 -8.48
CA ILE A 12 9.46 -6.58 -8.22
C ILE A 12 7.96 -6.89 -8.13
N ALA A 13 7.19 -6.07 -7.41
CA ALA A 13 5.75 -6.30 -7.24
C ALA A 13 5.01 -6.23 -8.58
N LEU A 14 5.32 -5.23 -9.41
CA LEU A 14 4.72 -5.08 -10.74
C LEU A 14 5.10 -6.24 -11.68
N THR A 15 6.36 -6.65 -11.69
CA THR A 15 6.81 -7.81 -12.47
C THR A 15 6.07 -9.09 -12.07
N ARG A 16 5.88 -9.32 -10.77
CA ARG A 16 5.12 -10.48 -10.27
C ARG A 16 3.64 -10.45 -10.65
N GLN A 17 3.07 -9.27 -10.87
CA GLN A 17 1.71 -9.09 -11.37
C GLN A 17 1.58 -9.26 -12.89
N GLY A 18 2.69 -9.52 -13.58
CA GLY A 18 2.72 -9.75 -15.03
C GLY A 18 2.94 -8.49 -15.86
N HIS A 19 3.30 -7.36 -15.25
CA HIS A 19 3.68 -6.16 -15.98
C HIS A 19 5.11 -6.26 -16.49
N GLU A 20 5.38 -5.72 -17.68
CA GLU A 20 6.72 -5.52 -18.19
C GLU A 20 7.32 -4.26 -17.57
N VAL A 21 8.43 -4.42 -16.84
CA VAL A 21 9.06 -3.35 -16.08
C VAL A 21 10.48 -3.12 -16.60
N ILE A 22 10.78 -1.88 -16.97
CA ILE A 22 12.13 -1.41 -17.25
C ILE A 22 12.60 -0.59 -16.04
N ALA A 23 13.49 -1.14 -15.26
CA ALA A 23 14.06 -0.47 -14.08
C ALA A 23 15.42 0.15 -14.40
N ILE A 24 15.59 1.40 -13.98
CA ILE A 24 16.78 2.21 -14.30
C ILE A 24 17.40 2.71 -13.01
N ASP A 25 18.74 2.55 -12.89
CA ASP A 25 19.52 3.17 -11.81
C ASP A 25 20.93 3.44 -12.31
N SER A 26 21.61 4.46 -11.81
CA SER A 26 23.00 4.78 -12.15
C SER A 26 24.00 3.81 -11.51
N SER A 27 23.61 3.07 -10.47
CA SER A 27 24.43 2.09 -9.79
C SER A 27 24.36 0.71 -10.43
N MET A 28 25.44 0.27 -11.06
CA MET A 28 25.57 -1.09 -11.59
C MET A 28 25.29 -2.15 -10.52
N GLN A 29 25.71 -1.92 -9.28
CA GLN A 29 25.47 -2.84 -8.17
C GLN A 29 23.97 -3.07 -7.91
N LYS A 30 23.17 -2.00 -7.95
CA LYS A 30 21.71 -2.11 -7.79
C LYS A 30 21.07 -2.80 -8.99
N VAL A 31 21.49 -2.46 -10.19
CA VAL A 31 21.00 -3.08 -11.44
C VAL A 31 21.24 -4.60 -11.43
N GLU A 32 22.45 -5.04 -11.12
CA GLU A 32 22.80 -6.46 -11.03
C GLU A 32 22.04 -7.20 -9.93
N ALA A 33 21.76 -6.53 -8.80
CA ALA A 33 21.02 -7.15 -7.68
C ALA A 33 19.59 -7.52 -8.05
N TYR A 34 18.97 -6.83 -9.02
CA TYR A 34 17.54 -7.01 -9.36
C TYR A 34 17.30 -7.57 -10.76
N LYS A 35 18.32 -7.84 -11.57
CA LYS A 35 18.18 -8.29 -12.96
C LYS A 35 17.41 -9.62 -13.14
N GLU A 36 17.45 -10.50 -12.13
CA GLU A 36 16.78 -11.80 -12.20
C GLU A 36 15.31 -11.76 -11.72
N VAL A 37 14.89 -10.63 -11.14
CA VAL A 37 13.55 -10.52 -10.49
C VAL A 37 12.69 -9.36 -11.04
N ILE A 38 13.28 -8.48 -11.86
CA ILE A 38 12.58 -7.43 -12.62
C ILE A 38 12.77 -7.74 -14.12
N SER A 39 11.74 -7.48 -14.93
CA SER A 39 11.72 -7.87 -16.34
C SER A 39 12.96 -7.38 -17.12
N HIS A 40 13.30 -6.11 -16.95
CA HIS A 40 14.51 -5.49 -17.55
C HIS A 40 15.14 -4.53 -16.56
N THR A 41 16.46 -4.52 -16.50
CA THR A 41 17.22 -3.56 -15.70
C THR A 41 18.27 -2.88 -16.57
N ILE A 42 18.41 -1.57 -16.44
CA ILE A 42 19.36 -0.76 -17.23
C ILE A 42 20.19 0.10 -16.28
N CYS A 43 21.53 0.00 -16.43
CA CYS A 43 22.44 0.90 -15.73
C CYS A 43 22.69 2.15 -16.60
N MET A 44 22.16 3.30 -16.16
CA MET A 44 22.34 4.57 -16.84
C MET A 44 22.07 5.73 -15.91
N ASP A 45 22.66 6.89 -16.22
CA ASP A 45 22.32 8.16 -15.59
C ASP A 45 21.04 8.70 -16.24
N ALA A 46 19.94 8.73 -15.45
CA ALA A 46 18.65 9.22 -15.92
C ALA A 46 18.56 10.75 -16.02
N THR A 47 19.59 11.48 -15.61
CA THR A 47 19.71 12.94 -15.84
C THR A 47 20.29 13.28 -17.22
N ASP A 48 20.93 12.31 -17.87
CA ASP A 48 21.48 12.49 -19.21
C ASP A 48 20.40 12.35 -20.28
N GLU A 49 19.99 13.47 -20.85
CA GLU A 49 18.97 13.55 -21.89
C GLU A 49 19.27 12.67 -23.11
N TYR A 50 20.56 12.54 -23.48
CA TYR A 50 20.95 11.77 -24.66
C TYR A 50 20.66 10.27 -24.47
N THR A 51 21.03 9.73 -23.32
CA THR A 51 20.81 8.32 -23.01
C THR A 51 19.32 8.01 -22.77
N VAL A 52 18.59 8.90 -22.11
CA VAL A 52 17.15 8.73 -21.84
C VAL A 52 16.30 8.75 -23.10
N LYS A 53 16.69 9.52 -24.13
CA LYS A 53 16.03 9.52 -25.45
C LYS A 53 16.09 8.18 -26.18
N GLY A 54 17.03 7.31 -25.83
CA GLY A 54 17.13 5.95 -26.36
C GLY A 54 16.12 4.96 -25.77
N LEU A 55 15.39 5.35 -24.73
CA LEU A 55 14.37 4.51 -24.10
C LEU A 55 13.05 4.53 -24.90
N PRO A 56 12.26 3.46 -24.88
CA PRO A 56 10.97 3.37 -25.57
C PRO A 56 9.85 4.13 -24.82
N ILE A 57 10.06 5.44 -24.58
CA ILE A 57 9.14 6.26 -23.75
C ILE A 57 7.75 6.38 -24.40
N SER A 58 7.69 6.45 -25.74
CA SER A 58 6.43 6.50 -26.48
C SER A 58 5.58 5.24 -26.31
N ASP A 59 6.21 4.10 -26.09
CA ASP A 59 5.56 2.80 -25.93
C ASP A 59 5.31 2.46 -24.45
N THR A 60 5.94 3.19 -23.53
CA THR A 60 5.78 3.04 -22.10
C THR A 60 4.46 3.68 -21.63
N ASP A 61 3.65 2.94 -20.88
CA ASP A 61 2.37 3.43 -20.37
C ASP A 61 2.55 4.36 -19.17
N ILE A 62 3.47 4.04 -18.26
CA ILE A 62 3.69 4.78 -17.02
C ILE A 62 5.20 4.91 -16.77
N VAL A 63 5.65 6.12 -16.49
CA VAL A 63 6.99 6.40 -15.98
C VAL A 63 6.89 6.75 -14.50
N ILE A 64 7.68 6.08 -13.66
CA ILE A 64 7.71 6.31 -12.22
C ILE A 64 9.12 6.74 -11.82
N VAL A 65 9.25 7.97 -11.32
CA VAL A 65 10.49 8.48 -10.73
C VAL A 65 10.48 8.21 -9.24
N ALA A 66 11.22 7.17 -8.82
CA ALA A 66 11.27 6.67 -7.44
C ALA A 66 12.51 7.13 -6.65
N ILE A 67 13.28 8.07 -7.20
CA ILE A 67 14.47 8.64 -6.59
C ILE A 67 14.07 9.38 -5.31
N GLY A 68 14.70 9.04 -4.19
CA GLY A 68 14.34 9.61 -2.89
C GLY A 68 15.54 10.11 -2.09
N GLU A 69 16.75 9.81 -2.48
CA GLU A 69 17.98 10.24 -1.79
C GLU A 69 18.43 11.63 -2.24
N ASP A 70 18.23 11.96 -3.52
CA ASP A 70 18.55 13.25 -4.11
C ASP A 70 17.30 13.93 -4.72
N GLN A 71 16.87 15.04 -4.09
CA GLN A 71 15.70 15.80 -4.55
C GLN A 71 15.98 16.54 -5.87
N GLY A 72 17.21 17.02 -6.05
CA GLY A 72 17.61 17.70 -7.28
C GLY A 72 17.62 16.76 -8.47
N GLU A 73 18.20 15.57 -8.30
CA GLU A 73 18.19 14.52 -9.31
C GLU A 73 16.74 14.11 -9.66
N ASN A 74 15.89 13.89 -8.63
CA ASN A 74 14.48 13.57 -8.85
C ASN A 74 13.77 14.64 -9.70
N VAL A 75 13.95 15.92 -9.39
CA VAL A 75 13.35 17.04 -10.12
C VAL A 75 13.85 17.07 -11.56
N MET A 76 15.16 16.94 -11.80
CA MET A 76 15.73 16.94 -13.15
C MET A 76 15.22 15.77 -13.99
N VAL A 77 15.23 14.57 -13.44
CA VAL A 77 14.71 13.35 -14.11
C VAL A 77 13.23 13.49 -14.41
N THR A 78 12.43 13.98 -13.46
CA THR A 78 10.99 14.20 -13.65
C THR A 78 10.72 15.21 -14.75
N ALA A 79 11.44 16.34 -14.78
CA ALA A 79 11.30 17.35 -15.82
C ALA A 79 11.71 16.82 -17.21
N LEU A 80 12.76 16.00 -17.28
CA LEU A 80 13.20 15.37 -18.51
C LEU A 80 12.13 14.43 -19.07
N PHE A 81 11.57 13.52 -18.28
CA PHE A 81 10.50 12.61 -18.73
C PHE A 81 9.22 13.38 -19.11
N LYS A 82 8.92 14.49 -18.44
CA LYS A 82 7.81 15.36 -18.84
C LYS A 82 8.05 16.00 -20.22
N THR A 83 9.26 16.50 -20.46
CA THR A 83 9.68 17.06 -21.75
C THR A 83 9.62 16.03 -22.88
N LEU A 84 9.97 14.77 -22.58
CA LEU A 84 9.89 13.65 -23.51
C LEU A 84 8.47 13.09 -23.68
N LYS A 85 7.47 13.75 -23.08
CA LYS A 85 6.03 13.44 -23.22
C LYS A 85 5.67 12.02 -22.76
N ALA A 86 6.22 11.57 -21.64
CA ALA A 86 5.74 10.35 -20.98
C ALA A 86 4.20 10.37 -20.86
N LYS A 87 3.51 9.28 -21.22
CA LYS A 87 2.04 9.21 -21.24
C LYS A 87 1.42 9.46 -19.88
N ARG A 88 2.01 8.88 -18.85
CA ARG A 88 1.67 9.12 -17.45
C ARG A 88 2.95 9.17 -16.64
N LEU A 89 3.16 10.26 -15.94
CA LEU A 89 4.37 10.52 -15.15
C LEU A 89 4.02 10.61 -13.67
N ILE A 90 4.59 9.71 -12.89
CA ILE A 90 4.42 9.64 -11.44
C ILE A 90 5.76 9.93 -10.79
N SER A 91 5.80 10.76 -9.76
CA SER A 91 7.03 11.05 -9.06
C SER A 91 6.90 10.90 -7.54
N ARG A 92 7.98 10.44 -6.90
CA ARG A 92 8.06 10.34 -5.45
C ARG A 92 8.38 11.70 -4.85
N SER A 93 7.48 12.16 -3.97
CA SER A 93 7.69 13.38 -3.20
C SER A 93 8.25 13.06 -1.81
N ILE A 94 9.21 13.88 -1.35
CA ILE A 94 9.93 13.67 -0.08
C ILE A 94 9.46 14.66 0.99
N ASN A 95 9.09 15.87 0.59
CA ASN A 95 8.62 16.93 1.50
C ASN A 95 7.65 17.87 0.78
N PRO A 96 6.93 18.76 1.54
CA PRO A 96 5.92 19.63 0.95
C PRO A 96 6.44 20.64 -0.08
N LEU A 97 7.70 21.07 0.02
CA LEU A 97 8.29 21.98 -0.97
C LEU A 97 8.60 21.24 -2.27
N HIS A 98 9.21 20.06 -2.15
CA HIS A 98 9.47 19.18 -3.29
C HIS A 98 8.16 18.80 -4.03
N GLU A 99 7.10 18.51 -3.27
CA GLU A 99 5.77 18.24 -3.82
C GLU A 99 5.27 19.39 -4.72
N LYS A 100 5.39 20.65 -4.25
CA LYS A 100 4.99 21.82 -5.04
C LYS A 100 5.80 21.98 -6.32
N VAL A 101 7.10 21.68 -6.29
CA VAL A 101 7.96 21.73 -7.48
C VAL A 101 7.53 20.67 -8.49
N LEU A 102 7.29 19.44 -8.05
CA LEU A 102 6.82 18.36 -8.93
C LEU A 102 5.45 18.64 -9.52
N GLN A 103 4.54 19.23 -8.75
CA GLN A 103 3.23 19.71 -9.24
C GLN A 103 3.40 20.80 -10.30
N ALA A 104 4.31 21.74 -10.12
CA ALA A 104 4.61 22.78 -11.10
C ALA A 104 5.21 22.23 -12.40
N ILE A 105 5.99 21.15 -12.36
CA ILE A 105 6.46 20.41 -13.54
C ILE A 105 5.28 19.74 -14.27
N GLY A 106 4.20 19.45 -13.57
CA GLY A 106 2.99 18.87 -14.13
C GLY A 106 3.03 17.35 -14.17
N VAL A 107 3.48 16.70 -13.09
CA VAL A 107 3.33 15.25 -12.91
C VAL A 107 1.85 14.89 -12.83
N ASP A 108 1.51 13.68 -13.25
CA ASP A 108 0.11 13.22 -13.23
C ASP A 108 -0.29 12.72 -11.84
N ASP A 109 0.66 12.10 -11.10
CA ASP A 109 0.45 11.64 -9.73
C ASP A 109 1.72 11.81 -8.89
N LEU A 110 1.53 11.87 -7.56
CA LEU A 110 2.60 11.91 -6.56
C LEU A 110 2.45 10.74 -5.60
N ILE A 111 3.57 10.12 -5.25
CA ILE A 111 3.62 9.07 -4.24
C ILE A 111 4.46 9.51 -3.05
N HIS A 112 3.98 9.14 -1.85
CA HIS A 112 4.58 9.50 -0.56
C HIS A 112 4.77 8.24 0.29
N PRO A 113 5.67 7.31 -0.07
CA PRO A 113 5.75 5.98 0.55
C PRO A 113 5.91 6.03 2.07
N GLU A 114 6.74 6.93 2.57
CA GLU A 114 7.00 7.10 4.00
C GLU A 114 5.77 7.62 4.75
N LYS A 115 5.09 8.62 4.18
CA LYS A 115 3.90 9.24 4.76
C LYS A 115 2.73 8.25 4.82
N GLU A 116 2.54 7.49 3.76
CA GLU A 116 1.51 6.45 3.67
C GLU A 116 1.78 5.31 4.66
N ALA A 117 3.03 4.81 4.69
CA ALA A 117 3.45 3.80 5.65
C ALA A 117 3.31 4.30 7.10
N ALA A 118 3.76 5.52 7.41
CA ALA A 118 3.65 6.10 8.74
C ALA A 118 2.18 6.27 9.17
N LYS A 119 1.29 6.74 8.28
CA LYS A 119 -0.15 6.86 8.54
C LYS A 119 -0.78 5.51 8.88
N ARG A 120 -0.45 4.47 8.11
CA ARG A 120 -0.92 3.10 8.33
C ARG A 120 -0.43 2.54 9.67
N TRP A 121 0.86 2.69 9.98
CA TRP A 121 1.43 2.25 11.24
C TRP A 121 0.89 3.02 12.45
N ALA A 122 0.70 4.35 12.33
CA ALA A 122 0.12 5.15 13.39
C ALA A 122 -1.27 4.65 13.79
N LYS A 123 -2.14 4.34 12.81
CA LYS A 123 -3.45 3.73 13.06
C LYS A 123 -3.31 2.37 13.76
N ARG A 124 -2.46 1.49 13.24
CA ARG A 124 -2.23 0.15 13.77
C ARG A 124 -1.73 0.16 15.21
N LEU A 125 -0.86 1.11 15.58
CA LEU A 125 -0.31 1.24 16.92
C LEU A 125 -1.26 1.94 17.90
N SER A 126 -2.17 2.77 17.41
CA SER A 126 -3.10 3.53 18.23
C SER A 126 -4.26 2.72 18.77
N LEU A 127 -4.63 1.61 18.13
CA LEU A 127 -5.81 0.82 18.46
C LEU A 127 -5.41 -0.63 18.81
N ARG A 128 -5.67 -1.04 20.06
CA ARG A 128 -5.23 -2.34 20.60
C ARG A 128 -5.74 -3.58 19.84
N TYR A 129 -6.87 -3.47 19.15
CA TYR A 129 -7.48 -4.55 18.38
C TYR A 129 -7.38 -4.35 16.86
N PHE A 130 -6.80 -3.26 16.43
CA PHE A 130 -6.73 -2.89 15.04
C PHE A 130 -5.64 -3.70 14.31
N VAL A 131 -6.02 -4.36 13.23
CA VAL A 131 -5.11 -5.13 12.38
C VAL A 131 -4.72 -4.32 11.16
N ASP A 132 -5.73 -3.82 10.43
CA ASP A 132 -5.50 -2.99 9.24
C ASP A 132 -6.74 -2.15 8.90
N SER A 133 -6.60 -1.17 7.98
CA SER A 133 -7.71 -0.41 7.42
C SER A 133 -7.45 -0.01 5.98
N PHE A 134 -8.54 0.04 5.23
CA PHE A 134 -8.60 0.63 3.92
C PHE A 134 -9.61 1.80 3.93
N GLU A 135 -9.12 3.02 3.74
CA GLU A 135 -9.95 4.22 3.67
C GLU A 135 -10.59 4.27 2.27
N LEU A 136 -11.91 4.22 2.22
CA LEU A 136 -12.67 4.37 0.97
C LEU A 136 -12.93 5.84 0.66
N SER A 137 -13.03 6.66 1.70
CA SER A 137 -13.14 8.12 1.65
C SER A 137 -12.74 8.70 3.00
N ASP A 138 -12.75 10.02 3.15
CA ASP A 138 -12.49 10.70 4.43
C ASP A 138 -13.44 10.27 5.55
N HIS A 139 -14.62 9.74 5.21
CA HIS A 139 -15.68 9.40 6.16
C HIS A 139 -15.97 7.91 6.29
N PHE A 140 -15.60 7.09 5.32
CA PHE A 140 -15.90 5.65 5.28
C PHE A 140 -14.65 4.80 5.18
N SER A 141 -14.63 3.73 5.97
CA SER A 141 -13.52 2.78 5.98
C SER A 141 -13.99 1.33 5.98
N LEU A 142 -13.12 0.48 5.49
CA LEU A 142 -13.11 -0.94 5.76
C LEU A 142 -12.01 -1.19 6.79
N VAL A 143 -12.33 -1.80 7.93
CA VAL A 143 -11.38 -2.04 9.01
C VAL A 143 -11.30 -3.50 9.37
N GLU A 144 -10.10 -3.96 9.68
CA GLU A 144 -9.84 -5.27 10.24
C GLU A 144 -9.52 -5.13 11.73
N ILE A 145 -10.30 -5.79 12.57
CA ILE A 145 -10.10 -5.79 14.03
C ILE A 145 -10.03 -7.21 14.57
N SER A 146 -9.09 -7.47 15.46
CA SER A 146 -9.09 -8.70 16.24
C SER A 146 -10.36 -8.76 17.09
N ILE A 147 -10.98 -9.92 17.17
CA ILE A 147 -12.24 -10.08 17.89
C ILE A 147 -12.12 -9.64 19.36
N PRO A 148 -12.95 -8.71 19.85
CA PRO A 148 -13.05 -8.40 21.25
C PRO A 148 -13.58 -9.61 22.04
N ARG A 149 -13.05 -9.86 23.24
CA ARG A 149 -13.44 -11.02 24.06
C ARG A 149 -14.94 -11.09 24.33
N THR A 150 -15.61 -9.95 24.43
CA THR A 150 -17.04 -9.84 24.66
C THR A 150 -17.91 -10.40 23.54
N LEU A 151 -17.37 -10.55 22.33
CA LEU A 151 -18.08 -11.05 21.16
C LEU A 151 -17.83 -12.54 20.89
N ILE A 152 -16.87 -13.16 21.56
CA ILE A 152 -16.55 -14.58 21.36
C ILE A 152 -17.73 -15.45 21.80
N GLY A 153 -18.13 -16.40 20.93
CA GLY A 153 -19.24 -17.32 21.18
C GLY A 153 -20.62 -16.77 20.82
N GLN A 154 -20.71 -15.50 20.40
CA GLN A 154 -21.95 -14.93 19.93
C GLN A 154 -22.14 -15.16 18.42
N SER A 155 -23.40 -15.31 17.98
CA SER A 155 -23.71 -15.35 16.55
C SER A 155 -23.77 -13.94 15.98
N VAL A 156 -23.37 -13.78 14.70
CA VAL A 156 -23.36 -12.51 13.99
C VAL A 156 -24.73 -11.84 14.03
N GLY A 157 -25.81 -12.61 13.80
CA GLY A 157 -27.17 -12.08 13.80
C GLY A 157 -27.63 -11.48 15.14
N LYS A 158 -27.14 -12.01 16.28
CA LYS A 158 -27.48 -11.45 17.60
C LYS A 158 -26.82 -10.11 17.88
N LEU A 159 -25.74 -9.80 17.17
CA LEU A 159 -24.98 -8.56 17.39
C LEU A 159 -25.65 -7.36 16.73
N GLU A 160 -26.53 -7.59 15.74
CA GLU A 160 -27.32 -6.54 15.08
C GLU A 160 -26.48 -5.33 14.66
N PHE A 161 -25.33 -5.60 13.98
CA PHE A 161 -24.35 -4.60 13.61
C PHE A 161 -24.94 -3.42 12.85
N GLU A 162 -25.85 -3.69 11.89
CA GLU A 162 -26.49 -2.66 11.09
C GLU A 162 -27.49 -1.84 11.91
N GLN A 163 -28.30 -2.49 12.73
CA GLN A 163 -29.37 -1.83 13.48
C GLN A 163 -28.83 -1.00 14.65
N LYS A 164 -27.79 -1.49 15.33
CA LYS A 164 -27.26 -0.85 16.53
C LYS A 164 -26.17 0.17 16.25
N PHE A 165 -25.36 -0.07 15.21
CA PHE A 165 -24.16 0.70 14.98
C PHE A 165 -24.05 1.24 13.56
N ASN A 166 -25.00 0.97 12.67
CA ASN A 166 -24.96 1.39 11.27
C ASN A 166 -23.66 0.96 10.55
N ILE A 167 -23.12 -0.21 10.92
CA ILE A 167 -21.94 -0.82 10.32
C ILE A 167 -22.28 -2.21 9.80
N ARG A 168 -21.47 -2.75 8.90
CA ARG A 168 -21.65 -4.10 8.38
C ARG A 168 -20.44 -4.97 8.63
N LEU A 169 -20.63 -6.14 9.23
CA LEU A 169 -19.65 -7.19 9.25
C LEU A 169 -19.65 -7.88 7.88
N LEU A 170 -18.61 -7.69 7.09
CA LEU A 170 -18.50 -8.26 5.74
C LEU A 170 -18.02 -9.69 5.78
N SER A 171 -17.00 -9.96 6.59
CA SER A 171 -16.33 -11.25 6.67
C SER A 171 -15.64 -11.43 8.02
N THR A 172 -15.19 -12.66 8.25
CA THR A 172 -14.19 -12.96 9.26
C THR A 172 -13.00 -13.63 8.59
N LEU A 173 -11.80 -13.37 9.08
CA LEU A 173 -10.60 -14.05 8.65
C LEU A 173 -9.81 -14.57 9.84
N ARG A 174 -8.93 -15.54 9.59
CA ARG A 174 -7.92 -16.03 10.53
C ARG A 174 -6.57 -16.00 9.89
N TYR A 175 -5.54 -15.80 10.70
CA TYR A 175 -4.16 -15.97 10.24
C TYR A 175 -3.75 -17.43 10.41
N GLU A 176 -3.46 -18.10 9.30
CA GLU A 176 -2.85 -19.42 9.27
C GLU A 176 -1.34 -19.25 9.22
N TYR A 177 -0.65 -19.94 10.12
CA TYR A 177 0.82 -19.92 10.21
C TYR A 177 1.40 -21.11 9.44
N TYR A 178 2.43 -20.84 8.65
CA TYR A 178 3.16 -21.86 7.91
C TYR A 178 4.66 -21.54 7.95
N GLU A 179 5.50 -22.53 7.77
CA GLU A 179 6.94 -22.36 7.65
C GLU A 179 7.31 -22.16 6.17
N ASP A 180 8.12 -21.14 5.88
CA ASP A 180 8.67 -20.97 4.55
C ASP A 180 9.83 -21.95 4.29
N SER A 181 10.35 -21.99 3.05
CA SER A 181 11.47 -22.87 2.66
C SER A 181 12.76 -22.63 3.44
N PHE A 182 12.86 -21.59 4.24
CA PHE A 182 13.98 -21.24 5.10
C PHE A 182 13.71 -21.50 6.58
N GLY A 183 12.60 -22.19 6.93
CA GLY A 183 12.22 -22.50 8.30
C GLY A 183 11.70 -21.29 9.10
N ARG A 184 11.30 -20.20 8.46
CA ARG A 184 10.74 -19.01 9.11
C ARG A 184 9.23 -19.12 9.16
N THR A 185 8.64 -18.87 10.32
CA THR A 185 7.19 -18.81 10.47
C THR A 185 6.63 -17.60 9.74
N GLN A 186 5.79 -17.85 8.75
CA GLN A 186 5.02 -16.86 8.00
C GLN A 186 3.55 -16.99 8.35
N SER A 187 2.76 -15.96 8.06
CA SER A 187 1.32 -16.00 8.25
C SER A 187 0.60 -15.50 7.00
N LYS A 188 -0.49 -16.14 6.63
CA LYS A 188 -1.38 -15.68 5.57
C LYS A 188 -2.81 -15.57 6.09
N PRO A 189 -3.59 -14.57 5.64
CA PRO A 189 -5.00 -14.49 5.98
C PRO A 189 -5.79 -15.58 5.25
N SER A 190 -6.66 -16.29 5.99
CA SER A 190 -7.63 -17.25 5.47
C SER A 190 -9.02 -16.66 5.67
N ILE A 191 -9.66 -16.23 4.58
CA ILE A 191 -10.96 -15.55 4.60
C ILE A 191 -12.07 -16.60 4.58
N ARG A 192 -13.08 -16.45 5.46
CA ARG A 192 -14.20 -17.41 5.59
C ARG A 192 -15.41 -17.12 4.67
N GLY A 193 -15.29 -16.18 3.73
CA GLY A 193 -16.40 -15.73 2.90
C GLY A 193 -17.23 -14.65 3.58
N LEU A 194 -18.46 -14.46 3.13
CA LEU A 194 -19.37 -13.47 3.72
C LEU A 194 -19.81 -13.88 5.13
N ALA A 195 -19.90 -12.91 6.03
CA ALA A 195 -20.44 -13.14 7.37
C ALA A 195 -21.93 -13.45 7.28
N MET A 196 -22.35 -14.60 7.83
CA MET A 196 -23.74 -15.05 7.85
C MET A 196 -24.31 -14.92 9.25
N PRO A 197 -25.63 -14.65 9.40
CA PRO A 197 -26.27 -14.45 10.72
C PRO A 197 -26.04 -15.60 11.70
N GLU A 198 -25.97 -16.84 11.21
CA GLU A 198 -25.79 -18.05 12.01
C GLU A 198 -24.35 -18.29 12.44
N GLN A 199 -23.42 -17.60 11.81
CA GLN A 199 -21.99 -17.75 12.09
C GLN A 199 -21.68 -17.38 13.55
N ILE A 200 -21.03 -18.31 14.26
CA ILE A 200 -20.53 -18.07 15.63
C ILE A 200 -19.11 -17.52 15.53
N LEU A 201 -18.90 -16.37 16.16
CA LEU A 201 -17.60 -15.73 16.28
C LEU A 201 -16.72 -16.49 17.26
N GLN A 202 -15.47 -16.76 16.87
CA GLN A 202 -14.55 -17.59 17.64
C GLN A 202 -13.29 -16.82 18.02
N ASP A 203 -12.58 -17.31 19.02
CA ASP A 203 -11.27 -16.76 19.38
C ASP A 203 -10.32 -16.75 18.18
N LYS A 204 -9.48 -15.70 18.08
CA LYS A 204 -8.57 -15.40 16.95
C LYS A 204 -9.25 -15.03 15.63
N ASP A 205 -10.57 -14.88 15.59
CA ASP A 205 -11.20 -14.26 14.42
C ASP A 205 -10.78 -12.80 14.33
N VAL A 206 -10.56 -12.35 13.10
CA VAL A 206 -10.41 -10.95 12.75
C VAL A 206 -11.67 -10.55 11.99
N LEU A 207 -12.35 -9.53 12.47
CA LEU A 207 -13.60 -9.03 11.91
C LEU A 207 -13.27 -8.01 10.82
N VAL A 208 -13.86 -8.18 9.64
CA VAL A 208 -13.77 -7.21 8.51
C VAL A 208 -15.06 -6.40 8.50
N ILE A 209 -14.97 -5.15 8.93
CA ILE A 209 -16.11 -4.27 9.16
C ILE A 209 -16.07 -3.10 8.18
N TYR A 210 -17.23 -2.77 7.61
CA TYR A 210 -17.45 -1.59 6.78
C TYR A 210 -18.45 -0.64 7.47
N GLY A 211 -18.17 0.67 7.39
CA GLY A 211 -19.07 1.71 7.89
C GLY A 211 -18.44 3.09 7.90
N ALA A 212 -19.20 4.06 8.38
CA ALA A 212 -18.66 5.39 8.65
C ALA A 212 -17.66 5.33 9.81
N ASN A 213 -16.62 6.17 9.75
CA ASN A 213 -15.55 6.17 10.76
C ASN A 213 -16.08 6.40 12.18
N ASP A 214 -17.09 7.26 12.34
CA ASP A 214 -17.69 7.56 13.63
C ASP A 214 -18.51 6.38 14.17
N ASP A 215 -19.25 5.69 13.29
CA ASP A 215 -20.05 4.51 13.63
C ASP A 215 -19.15 3.33 14.04
N ILE A 216 -18.06 3.12 13.31
CA ILE A 216 -17.03 2.12 13.67
C ILE A 216 -16.42 2.46 15.03
N ASN A 217 -16.09 3.72 15.28
CA ASN A 217 -15.54 4.17 16.56
C ASN A 217 -16.54 3.98 17.72
N GLN A 218 -17.83 4.23 17.49
CA GLN A 218 -18.88 3.98 18.46
C GLN A 218 -18.98 2.48 18.80
N PHE A 219 -18.99 1.62 17.78
CA PHE A 219 -18.96 0.17 17.97
C PHE A 219 -17.75 -0.27 18.79
N LEU A 220 -16.55 0.16 18.43
CA LEU A 220 -15.30 -0.20 19.11
C LEU A 220 -15.34 0.19 20.60
N ARG A 221 -15.84 1.39 20.93
CA ARG A 221 -16.04 1.82 22.33
C ARG A 221 -17.03 0.93 23.08
N SER A 222 -18.13 0.54 22.42
CA SER A 222 -19.19 -0.29 23.04
C SER A 222 -18.69 -1.68 23.43
N VAL A 223 -17.69 -2.22 22.71
CA VAL A 223 -17.09 -3.53 22.99
C VAL A 223 -15.81 -3.43 23.83
N GLY A 224 -15.55 -2.26 24.43
CA GLY A 224 -14.44 -2.04 25.37
C GLY A 224 -13.08 -1.78 24.73
N VAL A 225 -13.04 -1.43 23.44
CA VAL A 225 -11.83 -1.00 22.76
C VAL A 225 -11.58 0.48 23.07
N LYS A 226 -10.49 0.78 23.77
CA LYS A 226 -10.09 2.17 24.04
C LYS A 226 -9.54 2.79 22.75
N ILE A 227 -10.27 3.75 22.22
CA ILE A 227 -9.82 4.63 21.14
C ILE A 227 -9.28 5.89 21.84
N LYS A 228 -8.00 6.19 21.63
CA LYS A 228 -7.40 7.44 22.12
C LYS A 228 -7.66 8.57 21.14
#